data_f9cae7476e6b9e2e2cf1fe319938dd1e
#
_entry.id   f9cae7476e6b9e2e2cf1fe319938dd1e
#
_cell.length_a   1.000
_cell.length_b   1.000
_cell.length_c   1.000
_cell.angle_alpha   90.00
_cell.angle_beta   90.00
_cell.angle_gamma   90.00
#
_symmetry.space_group_name_H-M   'P 1'
#
loop_
_entity.id
_entity.type
_entity.pdbx_description
1 polymer ?
#
loop_
_entity_poly.entity_id
_entity_poly.type
_entity_poly.pdbx_seq_one_letter_code
_entity_poly.pdbx_strand_id
1 'polypeptide(L)'
;VAFDVPFPPDYGGVMDVYYRCRSLKNAGYHIILHCFEYGRGRMHDFSAIADEVYYYTRSKSLLSWFSKTPFIVATRNSTALLKRLLQDKHPIVFEGQHCTFWLHHPELSQRKKMVRLHNIEWQYYEGLSKRSNSFFKRWYFQSEARKLKRHEETLNYATALATISASDTDYYTSRFENVVYVPVGFEQFPPKLRVKSHDPFYLFQGNLSVEENSEAVHWLLEAFRKQSIPQTLIIAGKNPDQVLVTACSQQTNVQLIANPSDLRMQELMQTATAHLIIGFQHSGIKLKLLNALMTGKKCIVTPEIVAGSGLDHLCTVISTPEELAQNLLSENSLSEQESATQLAEVRELFSEKRLLEVVRKYLFDD
;
A
#
# COMPACT_ATOMS: atom_id res chain seq x y z
N VAL A 1 -11.15 6.42 -11.79
CA VAL A 1 -12.26 5.88 -11.00
C VAL A 1 -11.66 5.20 -9.79
N ALA A 2 -11.88 5.77 -8.60
CA ALA A 2 -11.31 5.33 -7.34
C ALA A 2 -12.29 4.42 -6.55
N PHE A 3 -11.75 3.37 -5.95
CA PHE A 3 -12.54 2.39 -5.18
C PHE A 3 -13.01 2.94 -3.82
N ASP A 4 -12.41 4.03 -3.36
CA ASP A 4 -12.76 4.76 -2.14
C ASP A 4 -12.36 6.24 -2.27
N VAL A 5 -12.78 7.08 -1.33
CA VAL A 5 -12.36 8.49 -1.26
C VAL A 5 -10.89 8.55 -0.83
N PRO A 6 -9.98 9.17 -1.62
CA PRO A 6 -8.54 9.08 -1.37
C PRO A 6 -8.01 10.04 -0.29
N PHE A 7 -8.87 10.61 0.54
CA PHE A 7 -8.48 11.54 1.62
C PHE A 7 -9.20 11.19 2.94
N PRO A 8 -8.49 11.26 4.10
CA PRO A 8 -7.04 11.42 4.24
C PRO A 8 -6.27 10.21 3.68
N PRO A 9 -5.05 10.39 3.14
CA PRO A 9 -4.24 9.31 2.58
C PRO A 9 -3.56 8.50 3.71
N ASP A 10 -4.31 7.64 4.38
CA ASP A 10 -3.93 6.97 5.62
C ASP A 10 -3.74 5.44 5.50
N TYR A 11 -4.03 4.85 4.32
CA TYR A 11 -3.69 3.46 4.03
C TYR A 11 -3.30 3.26 2.55
N GLY A 12 -2.59 2.16 2.26
CA GLY A 12 -1.86 1.93 1.02
C GLY A 12 -2.58 2.27 -0.27
N GLY A 13 -3.78 1.73 -0.48
CA GLY A 13 -4.51 1.95 -1.73
C GLY A 13 -4.94 3.40 -1.93
N VAL A 14 -5.44 4.08 -0.89
CA VAL A 14 -5.84 5.49 -1.00
C VAL A 14 -4.65 6.44 -1.11
N MET A 15 -3.51 6.08 -0.49
CA MET A 15 -2.25 6.84 -0.64
C MET A 15 -1.79 6.83 -2.10
N ASP A 16 -1.78 5.66 -2.76
CA ASP A 16 -1.39 5.58 -4.17
C ASP A 16 -2.30 6.44 -5.07
N VAL A 17 -3.61 6.37 -4.87
CA VAL A 17 -4.56 7.20 -5.61
C VAL A 17 -4.29 8.70 -5.37
N TYR A 18 -4.16 9.11 -4.09
CA TYR A 18 -3.98 10.50 -3.73
C TYR A 18 -2.70 11.09 -4.34
N TYR A 19 -1.55 10.47 -4.08
CA TYR A 19 -0.27 11.00 -4.54
C TYR A 19 -0.15 10.96 -6.07
N ARG A 20 -0.66 9.93 -6.72
CA ARG A 20 -0.69 9.86 -8.17
C ARG A 20 -1.56 10.95 -8.81
N CYS A 21 -2.77 11.18 -8.29
CA CYS A 21 -3.62 12.27 -8.76
C CYS A 21 -2.92 13.62 -8.58
N ARG A 22 -2.25 13.83 -7.44
CA ARG A 22 -1.48 15.05 -7.17
C ARG A 22 -0.32 15.23 -8.15
N SER A 23 0.46 14.18 -8.40
CA SER A 23 1.56 14.22 -9.36
C SER A 23 1.07 14.54 -10.77
N LEU A 24 0.00 13.91 -11.22
CA LEU A 24 -0.60 14.20 -12.54
C LEU A 24 -1.12 15.63 -12.61
N LYS A 25 -1.80 16.12 -11.58
CA LYS A 25 -2.28 17.49 -11.53
C LYS A 25 -1.14 18.51 -11.55
N ASN A 26 -0.08 18.27 -10.79
CA ASN A 26 1.13 19.11 -10.78
C ASN A 26 1.83 19.13 -12.16
N ALA A 27 1.72 18.04 -12.91
CA ALA A 27 2.21 17.96 -14.29
C ALA A 27 1.28 18.62 -15.33
N GLY A 28 0.18 19.24 -14.90
CA GLY A 28 -0.75 19.99 -15.75
C GLY A 28 -1.90 19.18 -16.35
N TYR A 29 -2.09 17.92 -15.92
CA TYR A 29 -3.27 17.17 -16.34
C TYR A 29 -4.54 17.66 -15.63
N HIS A 30 -5.63 17.78 -16.37
CA HIS A 30 -6.96 18.02 -15.81
C HIS A 30 -7.52 16.69 -15.26
N ILE A 31 -7.82 16.64 -13.97
CA ILE A 31 -8.21 15.42 -13.27
C ILE A 31 -9.69 15.45 -12.91
N ILE A 32 -10.46 14.54 -13.49
CA ILE A 32 -11.85 14.26 -13.11
C ILE A 32 -11.86 13.01 -12.25
N LEU A 33 -12.09 13.15 -10.96
CA LEU A 33 -12.03 12.07 -9.98
C LEU A 33 -13.43 11.51 -9.68
N HIS A 34 -13.61 10.23 -9.92
CA HIS A 34 -14.84 9.49 -9.60
C HIS A 34 -14.59 8.58 -8.39
N CYS A 35 -15.19 8.86 -7.24
CA CYS A 35 -14.98 8.13 -5.99
C CYS A 35 -16.19 7.29 -5.61
N PHE A 36 -15.99 6.02 -5.29
CA PHE A 36 -16.99 5.25 -4.56
C PHE A 36 -16.89 5.54 -3.06
N GLU A 37 -18.03 5.81 -2.41
CA GLU A 37 -18.08 6.03 -0.95
C GLU A 37 -18.07 4.68 -0.22
N TYR A 38 -17.05 4.46 0.64
CA TYR A 38 -16.89 3.24 1.42
C TYR A 38 -16.57 3.54 2.91
N GLY A 39 -17.46 4.33 3.56
CA GLY A 39 -17.30 4.66 4.97
C GLY A 39 -16.41 5.87 5.26
N ARG A 40 -15.76 6.43 4.25
CA ARG A 40 -14.98 7.68 4.35
C ARG A 40 -15.88 8.84 3.93
N GLY A 41 -15.76 9.97 4.62
CA GLY A 41 -16.48 11.20 4.27
C GLY A 41 -16.03 11.77 2.93
N ARG A 42 -16.85 12.64 2.35
CA ARG A 42 -16.47 13.41 1.15
C ARG A 42 -15.39 14.42 1.50
N MET A 43 -14.50 14.68 0.55
CA MET A 43 -13.47 15.70 0.69
C MET A 43 -14.12 17.09 0.66
N HIS A 44 -13.74 17.96 1.60
CA HIS A 44 -14.14 19.36 1.59
C HIS A 44 -13.29 20.17 0.59
N ASP A 45 -12.01 19.86 0.52
CA ASP A 45 -11.08 20.43 -0.46
C ASP A 45 -10.37 19.29 -1.20
N PHE A 46 -10.47 19.32 -2.52
CA PHE A 46 -9.82 18.38 -3.42
C PHE A 46 -8.89 19.07 -4.44
N SER A 47 -8.72 20.39 -4.30
CA SER A 47 -7.95 21.21 -5.25
C SER A 47 -6.52 20.73 -5.46
N ALA A 48 -5.93 20.07 -4.46
CA ALA A 48 -4.59 19.51 -4.56
C ALA A 48 -4.49 18.26 -5.47
N ILE A 49 -5.60 17.55 -5.74
CA ILE A 49 -5.58 16.26 -6.43
C ILE A 49 -6.53 16.14 -7.61
N ALA A 50 -7.52 17.03 -7.72
CA ALA A 50 -8.51 16.96 -8.80
C ALA A 50 -9.05 18.35 -9.14
N ASP A 51 -9.60 18.50 -10.35
CA ASP A 51 -10.33 19.67 -10.81
C ASP A 51 -11.83 19.48 -10.60
N GLU A 52 -12.30 18.23 -10.76
CA GLU A 52 -13.67 17.84 -10.52
C GLU A 52 -13.73 16.55 -9.71
N VAL A 53 -14.72 16.42 -8.81
CA VAL A 53 -14.93 15.20 -8.03
C VAL A 53 -16.40 14.80 -8.03
N TYR A 54 -16.65 13.52 -8.33
CA TYR A 54 -17.98 12.92 -8.31
C TYR A 54 -18.01 11.72 -7.37
N TYR A 55 -19.07 11.60 -6.57
CA TYR A 55 -19.21 10.56 -5.56
C TYR A 55 -20.34 9.60 -5.91
N TYR A 56 -20.09 8.30 -5.70
CA TYR A 56 -21.02 7.22 -6.01
C TYR A 56 -21.16 6.31 -4.80
N THR A 57 -22.40 5.98 -4.45
CA THR A 57 -22.67 5.02 -3.38
C THR A 57 -22.49 3.60 -3.89
N ARG A 58 -21.83 2.75 -3.11
CA ARG A 58 -21.74 1.32 -3.41
C ARG A 58 -23.11 0.65 -3.24
N SER A 59 -23.46 -0.24 -4.16
CA SER A 59 -24.66 -1.06 -4.04
C SER A 59 -24.57 -1.96 -2.80
N LYS A 60 -25.60 -1.92 -1.94
CA LYS A 60 -25.74 -2.81 -0.77
C LYS A 60 -26.64 -4.01 -1.06
N SER A 61 -26.90 -4.32 -2.34
CA SER A 61 -27.80 -5.42 -2.72
C SER A 61 -27.26 -6.77 -2.27
N LEU A 62 -28.06 -7.54 -1.55
CA LEU A 62 -27.76 -8.93 -1.19
C LEU A 62 -27.60 -9.82 -2.43
N LEU A 63 -28.23 -9.46 -3.55
CA LEU A 63 -28.09 -10.19 -4.82
C LEU A 63 -26.63 -10.17 -5.35
N SER A 64 -25.85 -9.15 -4.97
CA SER A 64 -24.42 -9.08 -5.32
C SER A 64 -23.61 -10.26 -4.76
N TRP A 65 -24.06 -10.90 -3.68
CA TRP A 65 -23.40 -12.07 -3.09
C TRP A 65 -23.54 -13.32 -3.98
N PHE A 66 -24.66 -13.44 -4.67
CA PHE A 66 -24.96 -14.56 -5.56
C PHE A 66 -24.53 -14.32 -7.02
N SER A 67 -24.01 -13.13 -7.31
CA SER A 67 -23.50 -12.77 -8.64
C SER A 67 -22.29 -13.64 -9.02
N LYS A 68 -22.14 -13.92 -10.32
CA LYS A 68 -20.90 -14.47 -10.90
C LYS A 68 -19.76 -13.45 -10.86
N THR A 69 -20.07 -12.14 -10.86
CA THR A 69 -19.13 -11.04 -10.68
C THR A 69 -18.68 -11.01 -9.22
N PRO A 70 -17.38 -10.81 -8.94
CA PRO A 70 -16.89 -10.66 -7.57
C PRO A 70 -17.64 -9.57 -6.79
N PHE A 71 -17.91 -9.78 -5.52
CA PHE A 71 -18.68 -8.86 -4.69
C PHE A 71 -18.08 -7.45 -4.68
N ILE A 72 -16.75 -7.33 -4.59
CA ILE A 72 -16.07 -6.04 -4.59
C ILE A 72 -16.27 -5.26 -5.90
N VAL A 73 -16.44 -5.96 -7.03
CA VAL A 73 -16.73 -5.37 -8.34
C VAL A 73 -18.23 -5.12 -8.52
N ALA A 74 -19.08 -6.12 -8.21
CA ALA A 74 -20.52 -6.05 -8.37
C ALA A 74 -21.16 -4.90 -7.58
N THR A 75 -20.61 -4.57 -6.40
CA THR A 75 -21.10 -3.46 -5.58
C THR A 75 -20.76 -2.09 -6.14
N ARG A 76 -19.93 -1.99 -7.20
CA ARG A 76 -19.53 -0.76 -7.88
C ARG A 76 -20.14 -0.62 -9.29
N ASN A 77 -21.33 -1.14 -9.50
CA ASN A 77 -22.09 -1.13 -10.75
C ASN A 77 -22.90 0.15 -11.01
N SER A 78 -22.45 1.30 -10.55
CA SER A 78 -23.17 2.57 -10.66
C SER A 78 -23.45 2.97 -12.12
N THR A 79 -24.73 3.04 -12.51
CA THR A 79 -25.15 3.56 -13.82
C THR A 79 -24.92 5.08 -13.94
N ALA A 80 -24.92 5.81 -12.82
CA ALA A 80 -24.57 7.21 -12.79
C ALA A 80 -23.10 7.44 -13.16
N LEU A 81 -22.20 6.55 -12.70
CA LEU A 81 -20.81 6.57 -13.15
C LEU A 81 -20.72 6.33 -14.66
N LEU A 82 -21.37 5.29 -15.18
CA LEU A 82 -21.34 5.01 -16.62
C LEU A 82 -21.83 6.21 -17.43
N LYS A 83 -22.99 6.77 -17.08
CA LYS A 83 -23.54 7.96 -17.75
C LYS A 83 -22.56 9.13 -17.77
N ARG A 84 -21.82 9.33 -16.67
CA ARG A 84 -20.81 10.39 -16.60
C ARG A 84 -19.60 10.08 -17.50
N LEU A 85 -19.10 8.85 -17.47
CA LEU A 85 -17.99 8.42 -18.32
C LEU A 85 -18.33 8.55 -19.83
N LEU A 86 -19.58 8.43 -20.21
CA LEU A 86 -20.02 8.57 -21.62
C LEU A 86 -20.18 10.03 -22.07
N GLN A 87 -20.08 11.02 -21.19
CA GLN A 87 -20.19 12.44 -21.53
C GLN A 87 -18.94 13.03 -22.20
N ASP A 88 -17.81 12.34 -22.09
CA ASP A 88 -16.53 12.76 -22.64
C ASP A 88 -15.80 11.59 -23.34
N LYS A 89 -14.60 11.87 -23.85
CA LYS A 89 -13.72 10.86 -24.48
C LYS A 89 -12.34 10.79 -23.81
N HIS A 90 -12.21 11.31 -22.58
CA HIS A 90 -10.93 11.30 -21.88
C HIS A 90 -10.48 9.87 -21.53
N PRO A 91 -9.17 9.61 -21.47
CA PRO A 91 -8.66 8.33 -20.97
C PRO A 91 -9.18 8.03 -19.55
N ILE A 92 -9.33 6.75 -19.24
CA ILE A 92 -9.86 6.33 -17.93
C ILE A 92 -8.82 5.51 -17.18
N VAL A 93 -8.55 5.86 -15.93
CA VAL A 93 -7.80 5.02 -15.01
C VAL A 93 -8.76 4.39 -14.01
N PHE A 94 -8.83 3.05 -13.99
CA PHE A 94 -9.60 2.27 -13.03
C PHE A 94 -8.69 1.80 -11.89
N GLU A 95 -9.04 2.15 -10.66
CA GLU A 95 -8.28 1.82 -9.47
C GLU A 95 -8.65 0.44 -8.94
N GLY A 96 -7.72 -0.48 -9.08
CA GLY A 96 -7.90 -1.88 -8.70
C GLY A 96 -8.92 -2.61 -9.58
N GLN A 97 -8.94 -3.93 -9.45
CA GLN A 97 -10.01 -4.76 -9.99
C GLN A 97 -11.40 -4.36 -9.49
N HIS A 98 -11.45 -3.71 -8.32
CA HIS A 98 -12.67 -3.19 -7.69
C HIS A 98 -13.52 -2.31 -8.60
N CYS A 99 -12.90 -1.49 -9.44
CA CYS A 99 -13.57 -0.48 -10.26
C CYS A 99 -13.86 -0.93 -11.69
N THR A 100 -13.55 -2.17 -12.05
CA THR A 100 -13.59 -2.67 -13.44
C THR A 100 -14.97 -3.12 -13.92
N PHE A 101 -16.06 -2.86 -13.18
CA PHE A 101 -17.41 -3.30 -13.59
C PHE A 101 -17.77 -2.84 -15.02
N TRP A 102 -17.43 -1.60 -15.39
CA TRP A 102 -17.72 -1.02 -16.70
C TRP A 102 -16.55 -1.10 -17.69
N LEU A 103 -15.43 -1.75 -17.34
CA LEU A 103 -14.22 -1.82 -18.18
C LEU A 103 -14.50 -2.38 -19.58
N HIS A 104 -15.38 -3.38 -19.68
CA HIS A 104 -15.74 -4.06 -20.92
C HIS A 104 -17.00 -3.50 -21.61
N HIS A 105 -17.53 -2.34 -21.15
CA HIS A 105 -18.74 -1.76 -21.74
C HIS A 105 -18.50 -1.37 -23.21
N PRO A 106 -19.40 -1.78 -24.16
CA PRO A 106 -19.18 -1.56 -25.59
C PRO A 106 -18.92 -0.11 -25.98
N GLU A 107 -19.64 0.84 -25.38
CA GLU A 107 -19.48 2.28 -25.67
C GLU A 107 -18.14 2.85 -25.15
N LEU A 108 -17.42 2.12 -24.29
CA LEU A 108 -16.08 2.48 -23.83
C LEU A 108 -14.97 1.73 -24.59
N SER A 109 -15.32 0.93 -25.62
CA SER A 109 -14.35 0.09 -26.35
C SER A 109 -13.24 0.88 -27.02
N GLN A 110 -13.55 2.06 -27.55
CA GLN A 110 -12.61 2.94 -28.26
C GLN A 110 -11.83 3.88 -27.33
N ARG A 111 -12.07 3.83 -26.02
CA ARG A 111 -11.37 4.68 -25.06
C ARG A 111 -10.09 4.02 -24.55
N LYS A 112 -9.02 4.81 -24.44
CA LYS A 112 -7.81 4.36 -23.75
C LYS A 112 -8.12 4.17 -22.25
N LYS A 113 -7.85 2.98 -21.73
CA LYS A 113 -8.21 2.56 -20.37
C LYS A 113 -7.03 1.90 -19.71
N MET A 114 -6.63 2.40 -18.56
CA MET A 114 -5.61 1.77 -17.72
C MET A 114 -6.26 1.20 -16.47
N VAL A 115 -5.85 0.01 -16.07
CA VAL A 115 -6.20 -0.55 -14.76
C VAL A 115 -4.98 -0.52 -13.87
N ARG A 116 -5.09 0.20 -12.75
CA ARG A 116 -4.06 0.24 -11.70
C ARG A 116 -4.27 -0.91 -10.74
N LEU A 117 -3.37 -1.88 -10.73
CA LEU A 117 -3.49 -3.10 -9.94
C LEU A 117 -2.66 -2.96 -8.67
N HIS A 118 -3.35 -3.01 -7.53
CA HIS A 118 -2.74 -2.84 -6.20
C HIS A 118 -2.30 -4.16 -5.58
N ASN A 119 -2.89 -5.28 -6.02
CA ASN A 119 -2.58 -6.65 -5.60
C ASN A 119 -3.05 -7.62 -6.69
N ILE A 120 -2.61 -8.85 -6.57
CA ILE A 120 -3.29 -9.99 -7.20
C ILE A 120 -4.47 -10.35 -6.31
N GLU A 121 -5.63 -9.74 -6.56
CA GLU A 121 -6.79 -9.76 -5.65
C GLU A 121 -7.25 -11.17 -5.28
N TRP A 122 -7.24 -12.11 -6.21
CA TRP A 122 -7.66 -13.47 -5.88
C TRP A 122 -6.70 -14.17 -4.90
N GLN A 123 -5.39 -13.92 -5.00
CA GLN A 123 -4.40 -14.45 -4.05
C GLN A 123 -4.57 -13.83 -2.67
N TYR A 124 -4.86 -12.54 -2.61
CA TYR A 124 -5.16 -11.86 -1.36
C TYR A 124 -6.37 -12.48 -0.66
N TYR A 125 -7.47 -12.72 -1.39
CA TYR A 125 -8.67 -13.39 -0.85
C TYR A 125 -8.41 -14.85 -0.46
N GLU A 126 -7.60 -15.57 -1.21
CA GLU A 126 -7.17 -16.92 -0.84
C GLU A 126 -6.36 -16.91 0.47
N GLY A 127 -5.48 -15.95 0.65
CA GLY A 127 -4.76 -15.71 1.90
C GLY A 127 -5.69 -15.44 3.09
N LEU A 128 -6.71 -14.59 2.90
CA LEU A 128 -7.75 -14.36 3.91
C LEU A 128 -8.53 -15.64 4.25
N SER A 129 -8.84 -16.46 3.25
CA SER A 129 -9.50 -17.76 3.47
C SER A 129 -8.65 -18.68 4.35
N LYS A 130 -7.36 -18.82 4.08
CA LYS A 130 -6.44 -19.69 4.83
C LYS A 130 -6.29 -19.26 6.30
N ARG A 131 -6.32 -17.96 6.58
CA ARG A 131 -6.17 -17.39 7.94
C ARG A 131 -7.47 -17.30 8.74
N SER A 132 -8.61 -17.42 8.08
CA SER A 132 -9.89 -17.29 8.76
C SER A 132 -10.21 -18.48 9.65
N ASN A 133 -10.54 -18.23 10.92
CA ASN A 133 -10.98 -19.25 11.88
C ASN A 133 -12.47 -19.62 11.71
N SER A 134 -13.25 -18.82 10.96
CA SER A 134 -14.67 -19.06 10.71
C SER A 134 -14.87 -19.85 9.42
N PHE A 135 -15.56 -20.97 9.49
CA PHE A 135 -15.90 -21.79 8.31
C PHE A 135 -16.65 -21.00 7.23
N PHE A 136 -17.64 -20.19 7.62
CA PHE A 136 -18.41 -19.34 6.70
C PHE A 136 -17.55 -18.27 6.04
N LYS A 137 -16.67 -17.61 6.79
CA LYS A 137 -15.73 -16.62 6.22
C LYS A 137 -14.73 -17.29 5.27
N ARG A 138 -14.22 -18.47 5.64
CA ARG A 138 -13.31 -19.25 4.79
C ARG A 138 -13.96 -19.60 3.46
N TRP A 139 -15.18 -20.15 3.51
CA TRP A 139 -15.94 -20.47 2.30
C TRP A 139 -16.22 -19.24 1.43
N TYR A 140 -16.65 -18.13 2.06
CA TYR A 140 -16.89 -16.86 1.37
C TYR A 140 -15.62 -16.37 0.66
N PHE A 141 -14.51 -16.25 1.36
CA PHE A 141 -13.26 -15.76 0.77
C PHE A 141 -12.76 -16.66 -0.35
N GLN A 142 -12.89 -17.99 -0.21
CA GLN A 142 -12.52 -18.91 -1.26
C GLN A 142 -13.42 -18.80 -2.49
N SER A 143 -14.72 -18.59 -2.30
CA SER A 143 -15.66 -18.33 -3.39
C SER A 143 -15.31 -17.05 -4.14
N GLU A 144 -15.07 -15.97 -3.41
CA GLU A 144 -14.69 -14.65 -4.00
C GLU A 144 -13.34 -14.74 -4.71
N ALA A 145 -12.34 -15.44 -4.15
CA ALA A 145 -11.07 -15.69 -4.83
C ALA A 145 -11.25 -16.33 -6.21
N ARG A 146 -12.11 -17.34 -6.32
CA ARG A 146 -12.42 -18.00 -7.60
C ARG A 146 -13.11 -17.04 -8.59
N LYS A 147 -14.03 -16.20 -8.11
CA LYS A 147 -14.70 -15.20 -8.94
C LYS A 147 -13.71 -14.13 -9.41
N LEU A 148 -12.84 -13.64 -8.53
CA LEU A 148 -11.81 -12.66 -8.85
C LEU A 148 -10.83 -13.18 -9.90
N LYS A 149 -10.40 -14.44 -9.76
CA LYS A 149 -9.52 -15.09 -10.74
C LYS A 149 -10.15 -15.18 -12.14
N ARG A 150 -11.43 -15.50 -12.22
CA ARG A 150 -12.17 -15.50 -13.51
C ARG A 150 -12.37 -14.07 -14.02
N HIS A 151 -12.60 -13.12 -13.14
CA HIS A 151 -12.83 -11.72 -13.51
C HIS A 151 -11.56 -11.06 -14.08
N GLU A 152 -10.36 -11.61 -13.84
CA GLU A 152 -9.13 -11.13 -14.49
C GLU A 152 -9.24 -11.13 -16.02
N GLU A 153 -10.04 -12.00 -16.64
CA GLU A 153 -10.26 -12.03 -18.09
C GLU A 153 -10.77 -10.66 -18.61
N THR A 154 -11.49 -9.89 -17.77
CA THR A 154 -11.96 -8.56 -18.15
C THR A 154 -10.82 -7.55 -18.31
N LEU A 155 -9.64 -7.83 -17.74
CA LEU A 155 -8.47 -6.95 -17.87
C LEU A 155 -7.96 -6.86 -19.32
N ASN A 156 -8.30 -7.81 -20.19
CA ASN A 156 -8.01 -7.74 -21.65
C ASN A 156 -8.68 -6.55 -22.35
N TYR A 157 -9.68 -5.92 -21.72
CA TYR A 157 -10.32 -4.72 -22.25
C TYR A 157 -9.59 -3.42 -21.88
N ALA A 158 -8.50 -3.51 -21.11
CA ALA A 158 -7.64 -2.37 -20.79
C ALA A 158 -6.58 -2.16 -21.88
N THR A 159 -6.22 -0.90 -22.12
CA THR A 159 -5.08 -0.53 -22.98
C THR A 159 -3.76 -0.88 -22.30
N ALA A 160 -3.72 -0.73 -20.97
CA ALA A 160 -2.55 -1.09 -20.16
C ALA A 160 -2.95 -1.50 -18.74
N LEU A 161 -2.13 -2.36 -18.15
CA LEU A 161 -2.20 -2.77 -16.76
C LEU A 161 -0.99 -2.21 -16.01
N ALA A 162 -1.22 -1.34 -15.05
CA ALA A 162 -0.16 -0.71 -14.26
C ALA A 162 -0.10 -1.36 -12.87
N THR A 163 0.91 -2.19 -12.63
CA THR A 163 1.14 -2.88 -11.36
C THR A 163 2.00 -2.05 -10.42
N ILE A 164 1.92 -2.31 -9.12
CA ILE A 164 2.67 -1.57 -8.10
C ILE A 164 3.89 -2.30 -7.57
N SER A 165 4.03 -3.59 -7.83
CA SER A 165 5.15 -4.42 -7.40
C SER A 165 5.77 -5.19 -8.57
N ALA A 166 7.05 -5.53 -8.47
CA ALA A 166 7.75 -6.33 -9.47
C ALA A 166 7.13 -7.72 -9.61
N SER A 167 6.81 -8.38 -8.48
CA SER A 167 6.20 -9.71 -8.48
C SER A 167 4.82 -9.73 -9.13
N ASP A 168 4.00 -8.69 -8.89
CA ASP A 168 2.69 -8.59 -9.55
C ASP A 168 2.88 -8.32 -11.05
N THR A 169 3.92 -7.54 -11.42
CA THR A 169 4.28 -7.31 -12.82
C THR A 169 4.57 -8.64 -13.53
N ASP A 170 5.43 -9.48 -12.95
CA ASP A 170 5.79 -10.78 -13.49
C ASP A 170 4.56 -11.68 -13.66
N TYR A 171 3.70 -11.73 -12.64
CA TYR A 171 2.45 -12.49 -12.69
C TYR A 171 1.56 -12.05 -13.84
N TYR A 172 1.31 -10.74 -13.98
CA TYR A 172 0.41 -10.23 -15.02
C TYR A 172 1.04 -10.27 -16.41
N THR A 173 2.34 -10.04 -16.55
CA THR A 173 3.07 -10.13 -17.83
C THR A 173 3.04 -11.54 -18.43
N SER A 174 2.99 -12.57 -17.58
CA SER A 174 2.82 -13.95 -18.07
C SER A 174 1.44 -14.24 -18.65
N ARG A 175 0.46 -13.33 -18.54
CA ARG A 175 -0.97 -13.55 -18.84
C ARG A 175 -1.57 -12.47 -19.75
N PHE A 176 -1.01 -11.27 -19.75
CA PHE A 176 -1.57 -10.11 -20.46
C PHE A 176 -0.47 -9.37 -21.21
N GLU A 177 -0.87 -8.73 -22.28
CA GLU A 177 -0.04 -7.75 -22.99
C GLU A 177 -0.11 -6.40 -22.28
N ASN A 178 0.84 -5.50 -22.58
CA ASN A 178 0.87 -4.12 -22.08
C ASN A 178 0.81 -3.98 -20.54
N VAL A 179 1.48 -4.87 -19.84
CA VAL A 179 1.71 -4.77 -18.40
C VAL A 179 2.93 -3.90 -18.15
N VAL A 180 2.81 -2.96 -17.24
CA VAL A 180 3.91 -2.04 -16.90
C VAL A 180 4.03 -1.88 -15.39
N TYR A 181 5.25 -1.95 -14.91
CA TYR A 181 5.58 -1.64 -13.53
C TYR A 181 5.58 -0.11 -13.33
N VAL A 182 4.70 0.37 -12.49
CA VAL A 182 4.64 1.76 -12.04
C VAL A 182 4.60 1.74 -10.52
N PRO A 183 5.68 2.04 -9.85
CA PRO A 183 5.69 2.05 -8.40
C PRO A 183 4.71 3.05 -7.81
N VAL A 184 4.42 2.92 -6.53
CA VAL A 184 3.55 3.85 -5.80
C VAL A 184 4.20 5.23 -5.81
N GLY A 185 3.43 6.27 -6.16
CA GLY A 185 3.88 7.65 -6.05
C GLY A 185 4.00 8.07 -4.58
N PHE A 186 5.01 8.85 -4.26
CA PHE A 186 5.19 9.42 -2.94
C PHE A 186 5.18 10.93 -2.97
N GLU A 187 4.79 11.49 -1.86
CA GLU A 187 5.07 12.88 -1.57
C GLU A 187 6.59 13.12 -1.53
N GLN A 188 6.99 14.35 -1.82
CA GLN A 188 8.37 14.78 -1.60
C GLN A 188 8.83 14.32 -0.21
N PHE A 189 10.08 13.85 -0.14
CA PHE A 189 10.70 13.43 1.11
C PHE A 189 10.30 14.37 2.25
N PRO A 190 9.86 13.86 3.39
CA PRO A 190 9.54 14.72 4.51
C PRO A 190 10.77 15.59 4.83
N PRO A 191 10.59 16.90 5.06
CA PRO A 191 11.71 17.78 5.36
C PRO A 191 12.51 17.21 6.53
N LYS A 192 13.85 17.29 6.45
CA LYS A 192 14.70 16.90 7.57
C LYS A 192 14.33 17.78 8.76
N LEU A 193 13.79 17.16 9.80
CA LEU A 193 13.51 17.85 11.05
C LEU A 193 14.83 18.12 11.78
N ARG A 194 14.95 19.32 12.38
CA ARG A 194 16.02 19.59 13.34
C ARG A 194 15.63 18.96 14.67
N VAL A 195 15.98 17.69 14.85
CA VAL A 195 15.62 16.96 16.08
C VAL A 195 16.82 16.93 17.00
N LYS A 196 16.57 17.07 18.31
CA LYS A 196 17.61 16.87 19.33
C LYS A 196 18.05 15.39 19.32
N SER A 197 19.32 15.16 19.60
CA SER A 197 19.84 13.81 19.80
C SER A 197 19.03 13.11 20.89
N HIS A 198 18.58 11.91 20.60
CA HIS A 198 17.92 11.01 21.54
C HIS A 198 18.83 9.81 21.83
N ASP A 199 18.58 9.14 22.93
CA ASP A 199 19.20 7.82 23.16
C ASP A 199 18.88 6.88 22.01
N PRO A 200 19.85 6.04 21.60
CA PRO A 200 19.65 5.10 20.50
C PRO A 200 18.43 4.19 20.71
N PHE A 201 17.59 4.06 19.69
CA PHE A 201 16.42 3.16 19.74
C PHE A 201 16.13 2.56 18.37
N TYR A 202 15.46 1.39 18.38
CA TYR A 202 14.92 0.72 17.21
C TYR A 202 13.42 1.00 17.10
N LEU A 203 12.93 1.23 15.89
CA LEU A 203 11.53 1.61 15.68
C LEU A 203 10.75 0.56 14.90
N PHE A 204 9.66 0.07 15.49
CA PHE A 204 8.56 -0.55 14.75
C PHE A 204 7.39 0.43 14.64
N GLN A 205 6.80 0.56 13.44
CA GLN A 205 5.66 1.46 13.22
C GLN A 205 4.56 0.79 12.39
N GLY A 206 3.29 1.16 12.67
CA GLY A 206 2.15 0.66 11.92
C GLY A 206 0.78 0.98 12.53
N ASN A 207 -0.28 0.59 11.85
CA ASN A 207 -1.61 0.58 12.45
C ASN A 207 -1.75 -0.70 13.31
N LEU A 208 -1.73 -0.54 14.63
CA LEU A 208 -1.67 -1.64 15.59
C LEU A 208 -3.01 -2.39 15.77
N SER A 209 -4.10 -1.87 15.19
CA SER A 209 -5.38 -2.62 15.10
C SER A 209 -5.40 -3.65 13.97
N VAL A 210 -4.40 -3.63 13.08
CA VAL A 210 -4.25 -4.62 12.01
C VAL A 210 -3.56 -5.86 12.57
N GLU A 211 -4.19 -7.01 12.41
CA GLU A 211 -3.73 -8.31 12.96
C GLU A 211 -2.27 -8.62 12.59
N GLU A 212 -1.87 -8.39 11.33
CA GLU A 212 -0.49 -8.57 10.87
C GLU A 212 0.53 -7.74 11.68
N ASN A 213 0.19 -6.48 11.99
CA ASN A 213 1.08 -5.62 12.76
C ASN A 213 1.11 -6.02 14.24
N SER A 214 0.00 -6.45 14.81
CA SER A 214 -0.05 -6.98 16.17
C SER A 214 0.79 -8.26 16.28
N GLU A 215 0.69 -9.19 15.34
CA GLU A 215 1.50 -10.40 15.26
C GLU A 215 3.00 -10.07 15.18
N ALA A 216 3.38 -9.10 14.35
CA ALA A 216 4.75 -8.63 14.22
C ALA A 216 5.29 -8.04 15.54
N VAL A 217 4.47 -7.28 16.28
CA VAL A 217 4.86 -6.75 17.59
C VAL A 217 5.05 -7.89 18.59
N HIS A 218 4.15 -8.86 18.65
CA HIS A 218 4.31 -10.02 19.56
C HIS A 218 5.59 -10.80 19.25
N TRP A 219 5.91 -11.00 17.95
CA TRP A 219 7.16 -11.64 17.55
C TRP A 219 8.40 -10.84 18.02
N LEU A 220 8.38 -9.51 17.89
CA LEU A 220 9.46 -8.64 18.36
C LEU A 220 9.61 -8.70 19.87
N LEU A 221 8.50 -8.62 20.63
CA LEU A 221 8.52 -8.72 22.09
C LEU A 221 9.12 -10.06 22.56
N GLU A 222 8.74 -11.15 21.88
CA GLU A 222 9.30 -12.48 22.18
C GLU A 222 10.78 -12.57 21.84
N ALA A 223 11.21 -12.03 20.68
CA ALA A 223 12.61 -11.97 20.27
C ALA A 223 13.46 -11.17 21.26
N PHE A 224 13.03 -9.97 21.66
CA PHE A 224 13.73 -9.12 22.62
C PHE A 224 13.87 -9.82 23.98
N ARG A 225 12.82 -10.49 24.45
CA ARG A 225 12.83 -11.23 25.70
C ARG A 225 13.73 -12.47 25.63
N LYS A 226 13.57 -13.34 24.62
CA LYS A 226 14.31 -14.61 24.51
C LYS A 226 15.80 -14.40 24.26
N GLN A 227 16.15 -13.42 23.45
CA GLN A 227 17.54 -13.13 23.10
C GLN A 227 18.19 -12.11 24.07
N SER A 228 17.46 -11.68 25.10
CA SER A 228 17.94 -10.72 26.11
C SER A 228 18.52 -9.45 25.46
N ILE A 229 17.85 -8.91 24.43
CA ILE A 229 18.31 -7.73 23.67
C ILE A 229 18.17 -6.50 24.57
N PRO A 230 19.27 -5.79 24.91
CA PRO A 230 19.22 -4.69 25.89
C PRO A 230 18.79 -3.35 25.25
N GLN A 231 18.81 -3.24 23.93
CA GLN A 231 18.52 -1.99 23.24
C GLN A 231 17.05 -1.59 23.41
N THR A 232 16.80 -0.29 23.31
CA THR A 232 15.44 0.25 23.39
C THR A 232 14.65 -0.04 22.11
N LEU A 233 13.48 -0.67 22.25
CA LEU A 233 12.49 -0.84 21.20
C LEU A 233 11.35 0.16 21.40
N ILE A 234 11.10 1.01 20.42
CA ILE A 234 9.90 1.86 20.35
C ILE A 234 8.91 1.23 19.38
N ILE A 235 7.71 0.95 19.86
CA ILE A 235 6.55 0.53 19.07
C ILE A 235 5.63 1.73 18.96
N ALA A 236 5.44 2.27 17.75
CA ALA A 236 4.64 3.47 17.54
C ALA A 236 3.50 3.19 16.54
N GLY A 237 2.26 3.55 16.88
CA GLY A 237 1.17 3.34 15.94
C GLY A 237 -0.22 3.66 16.45
N LYS A 238 -1.18 3.54 15.51
CA LYS A 238 -2.59 3.85 15.76
C LYS A 238 -3.32 2.64 16.36
N ASN A 239 -4.25 2.92 17.27
CA ASN A 239 -5.26 2.00 17.78
C ASN A 239 -4.72 0.66 18.32
N PRO A 240 -3.72 0.64 19.26
CA PRO A 240 -3.36 -0.58 19.94
C PRO A 240 -4.53 -1.08 20.80
N ASP A 241 -4.75 -2.39 20.83
CA ASP A 241 -5.67 -2.99 21.77
C ASP A 241 -5.05 -3.12 23.17
N GLN A 242 -5.86 -3.43 24.18
CA GLN A 242 -5.40 -3.53 25.56
C GLN A 242 -4.43 -4.70 25.78
N VAL A 243 -4.54 -5.77 24.99
CA VAL A 243 -3.65 -6.93 25.08
C VAL A 243 -2.24 -6.52 24.67
N LEU A 244 -2.11 -5.79 23.57
CA LEU A 244 -0.83 -5.29 23.08
C LEU A 244 -0.20 -4.26 24.04
N VAL A 245 -1.01 -3.34 24.58
CA VAL A 245 -0.57 -2.37 25.59
C VAL A 245 0.04 -3.10 26.79
N THR A 246 -0.66 -4.11 27.32
CA THR A 246 -0.20 -4.91 28.44
C THR A 246 1.09 -5.67 28.09
N ALA A 247 1.15 -6.30 26.93
CA ALA A 247 2.34 -7.04 26.50
C ALA A 247 3.60 -6.15 26.41
N CYS A 248 3.46 -4.94 25.86
CA CYS A 248 4.57 -3.97 25.78
C CYS A 248 5.04 -3.54 27.17
N SER A 249 4.13 -3.32 28.13
CA SER A 249 4.47 -2.86 29.48
C SER A 249 5.22 -3.90 30.33
N GLN A 250 5.28 -5.14 29.91
CA GLN A 250 5.98 -6.22 30.63
C GLN A 250 7.50 -6.20 30.43
N GLN A 251 8.02 -5.36 29.52
CA GLN A 251 9.46 -5.26 29.24
C GLN A 251 9.95 -3.83 29.44
N THR A 252 10.98 -3.66 30.24
CA THR A 252 11.50 -2.33 30.66
C THR A 252 12.19 -1.57 29.52
N ASN A 253 12.69 -2.29 28.51
CA ASN A 253 13.35 -1.73 27.34
C ASN A 253 12.41 -1.57 26.13
N VAL A 254 11.10 -1.76 26.32
CA VAL A 254 10.08 -1.57 25.28
C VAL A 254 9.18 -0.38 25.65
N GLN A 255 9.02 0.54 24.72
CA GLN A 255 8.14 1.68 24.86
C GLN A 255 7.05 1.66 23.79
N LEU A 256 5.78 1.69 24.19
CA LEU A 256 4.66 1.89 23.29
C LEU A 256 4.26 3.35 23.22
N ILE A 257 4.23 3.91 22.00
CA ILE A 257 3.71 5.26 21.69
C ILE A 257 2.41 5.08 20.92
N ALA A 258 1.30 5.11 21.64
CA ALA A 258 -0.03 4.96 21.06
C ALA A 258 -0.51 6.26 20.40
N ASN A 259 -1.04 6.16 19.18
CA ASN A 259 -1.65 7.27 18.45
C ASN A 259 -0.75 8.53 18.36
N PRO A 260 0.52 8.41 17.97
CA PRO A 260 1.38 9.57 17.82
C PRO A 260 0.81 10.53 16.78
N SER A 261 1.04 11.84 16.97
CA SER A 261 0.79 12.82 15.91
C SER A 261 1.70 12.54 14.70
N ASP A 262 1.33 13.03 13.52
CA ASP A 262 2.13 12.86 12.31
C ASP A 262 3.54 13.46 12.49
N LEU A 263 3.65 14.63 13.13
CA LEU A 263 4.96 15.23 13.45
C LEU A 263 5.78 14.31 14.37
N ARG A 264 5.17 13.75 15.43
CA ARG A 264 5.86 12.84 16.35
C ARG A 264 6.30 11.57 15.66
N MET A 265 5.48 11.01 14.76
CA MET A 265 5.85 9.84 13.96
C MET A 265 7.05 10.16 13.05
N GLN A 266 7.05 11.31 12.38
CA GLN A 266 8.18 11.75 11.56
C GLN A 266 9.48 11.92 12.38
N GLU A 267 9.39 12.52 13.57
CA GLU A 267 10.54 12.60 14.48
C GLU A 267 11.10 11.23 14.82
N LEU A 268 10.25 10.28 15.24
CA LEU A 268 10.65 8.92 15.57
C LEU A 268 11.32 8.24 14.37
N MET A 269 10.72 8.36 13.19
CA MET A 269 11.27 7.75 11.99
C MET A 269 12.63 8.33 11.58
N GLN A 270 12.84 9.64 11.74
CA GLN A 270 14.12 10.27 11.38
C GLN A 270 15.21 10.10 12.43
N THR A 271 14.87 9.83 13.69
CA THR A 271 15.83 9.69 14.79
C THR A 271 16.12 8.25 15.18
N ALA A 272 15.34 7.30 14.74
CA ALA A 272 15.60 5.88 14.96
C ALA A 272 17.00 5.46 14.47
N THR A 273 17.66 4.58 15.20
CA THR A 273 18.92 3.94 14.78
C THR A 273 18.68 3.06 13.56
N ALA A 274 17.62 2.23 13.63
CA ALA A 274 17.12 1.46 12.50
C ALA A 274 15.61 1.23 12.62
N HIS A 275 14.99 0.90 11.48
CA HIS A 275 13.60 0.48 11.40
C HIS A 275 13.49 -1.03 11.41
N LEU A 276 12.63 -1.59 12.27
CA LEU A 276 12.27 -3.00 12.30
C LEU A 276 10.94 -3.18 11.55
N ILE A 277 11.01 -3.72 10.35
CA ILE A 277 9.81 -3.86 9.49
C ILE A 277 9.52 -5.34 9.35
N ILE A 278 8.82 -5.86 10.35
CA ILE A 278 8.46 -7.27 10.45
C ILE A 278 7.06 -7.48 9.87
N GLY A 279 6.90 -8.54 9.12
CA GLY A 279 5.61 -8.97 8.57
C GLY A 279 5.73 -10.35 7.94
N PHE A 280 4.59 -11.05 7.84
CA PHE A 280 4.53 -12.47 7.45
C PHE A 280 3.67 -12.69 6.21
N GLN A 281 3.40 -11.64 5.44
CA GLN A 281 2.58 -11.69 4.24
C GLN A 281 3.37 -11.22 3.01
N HIS A 282 3.28 -11.98 1.93
CA HIS A 282 3.99 -11.73 0.67
C HIS A 282 3.30 -10.75 -0.28
N SER A 283 2.07 -10.28 0.00
CA SER A 283 1.31 -9.51 -0.98
C SER A 283 1.53 -8.00 -0.88
N GLY A 284 1.72 -7.36 -2.03
CA GLY A 284 1.77 -5.91 -2.24
C GLY A 284 3.04 -5.23 -1.71
N ILE A 285 3.31 -4.02 -2.19
CA ILE A 285 4.39 -3.19 -1.65
C ILE A 285 4.02 -2.72 -0.25
N LYS A 286 4.94 -2.95 0.68
CA LYS A 286 4.78 -2.47 2.05
C LYS A 286 5.18 -1.00 2.14
N LEU A 287 4.21 -0.09 2.11
CA LEU A 287 4.47 1.36 2.22
C LEU A 287 5.30 1.72 3.45
N LYS A 288 5.16 0.96 4.55
CA LYS A 288 6.00 1.12 5.74
C LYS A 288 7.50 0.94 5.45
N LEU A 289 7.85 0.03 4.52
CA LEU A 289 9.23 -0.15 4.07
C LEU A 289 9.73 1.07 3.30
N LEU A 290 8.94 1.55 2.35
CA LEU A 290 9.32 2.71 1.56
C LEU A 290 9.49 3.96 2.43
N ASN A 291 8.53 4.21 3.33
CA ASN A 291 8.62 5.32 4.29
C ASN A 291 9.89 5.24 5.15
N ALA A 292 10.29 4.03 5.56
CA ALA A 292 11.50 3.84 6.34
C ALA A 292 12.75 4.08 5.50
N LEU A 293 12.85 3.49 4.30
CA LEU A 293 13.98 3.70 3.38
C LEU A 293 14.17 5.19 3.03
N MET A 294 13.09 5.95 2.90
CA MET A 294 13.12 7.39 2.66
C MET A 294 13.72 8.20 3.81
N THR A 295 13.91 7.63 4.99
CA THR A 295 14.62 8.30 6.09
C THR A 295 16.14 8.20 5.97
N GLY A 296 16.65 7.34 5.09
CA GLY A 296 18.06 7.03 4.95
C GLY A 296 18.61 6.24 6.14
N LYS A 297 17.74 5.54 6.88
CA LYS A 297 18.12 4.70 8.01
C LYS A 297 18.18 3.24 7.62
N LYS A 298 18.94 2.46 8.36
CA LYS A 298 18.99 1.00 8.22
C LYS A 298 17.60 0.41 8.40
N CYS A 299 17.19 -0.46 7.48
CA CYS A 299 15.94 -1.21 7.55
C CYS A 299 16.26 -2.69 7.78
N ILE A 300 15.79 -3.24 8.89
CA ILE A 300 15.88 -4.67 9.21
C ILE A 300 14.50 -5.26 8.98
N VAL A 301 14.40 -6.24 8.10
CA VAL A 301 13.12 -6.72 7.55
C VAL A 301 13.04 -8.23 7.51
N THR A 302 11.82 -8.78 7.57
CA THR A 302 11.59 -10.19 7.23
C THR A 302 11.51 -10.38 5.71
N PRO A 303 11.78 -11.60 5.17
CA PRO A 303 11.77 -11.88 3.74
C PRO A 303 10.45 -11.47 3.06
N GLU A 304 9.32 -11.64 3.73
CA GLU A 304 7.99 -11.32 3.22
C GLU A 304 7.79 -9.82 2.94
N ILE A 305 8.51 -8.97 3.66
CA ILE A 305 8.42 -7.51 3.48
C ILE A 305 9.04 -7.08 2.16
N VAL A 306 10.16 -7.69 1.77
CA VAL A 306 10.90 -7.34 0.55
C VAL A 306 10.54 -8.22 -0.64
N ALA A 307 9.82 -9.31 -0.43
CA ALA A 307 9.45 -10.24 -1.48
C ALA A 307 8.78 -9.53 -2.67
N GLY A 308 9.39 -9.63 -3.85
CA GLY A 308 8.89 -9.03 -5.09
C GLY A 308 8.93 -7.50 -5.15
N SER A 309 9.54 -6.83 -4.17
CA SER A 309 9.70 -5.37 -4.18
C SER A 309 10.87 -4.88 -5.03
N GLY A 310 11.93 -5.72 -5.18
CA GLY A 310 13.21 -5.33 -5.75
C GLY A 310 14.06 -4.46 -4.84
N LEU A 311 13.71 -4.36 -3.55
CA LEU A 311 14.36 -3.50 -2.55
C LEU A 311 15.17 -4.29 -1.51
N ASP A 312 15.29 -5.59 -1.69
CA ASP A 312 15.99 -6.50 -0.76
C ASP A 312 17.46 -6.09 -0.54
N HIS A 313 18.12 -5.62 -1.58
CA HIS A 313 19.51 -5.14 -1.51
C HIS A 313 19.69 -3.84 -0.70
N LEU A 314 18.62 -3.09 -0.43
CA LEU A 314 18.62 -1.91 0.43
C LEU A 314 18.29 -2.23 1.91
N CYS A 315 18.09 -3.51 2.23
CA CYS A 315 17.63 -3.93 3.53
C CYS A 315 18.55 -5.00 4.14
N THR A 316 18.55 -5.10 5.44
CA THR A 316 19.09 -6.26 6.16
C THR A 316 17.95 -7.26 6.35
N VAL A 317 17.98 -8.35 5.60
CA VAL A 317 16.93 -9.39 5.67
C VAL A 317 17.26 -10.36 6.80
N ILE A 318 16.30 -10.64 7.66
CA ILE A 318 16.42 -11.57 8.80
C ILE A 318 15.23 -12.52 8.80
N SER A 319 15.45 -13.76 9.20
CA SER A 319 14.41 -14.80 9.27
C SER A 319 14.14 -15.28 10.71
N THR A 320 15.07 -15.04 11.62
CA THR A 320 14.97 -15.56 12.99
C THR A 320 15.24 -14.49 14.05
N PRO A 321 14.75 -14.69 15.31
CA PRO A 321 15.08 -13.82 16.44
C PRO A 321 16.58 -13.74 16.74
N GLU A 322 17.33 -14.81 16.49
CA GLU A 322 18.78 -14.87 16.66
C GLU A 322 19.49 -13.94 15.68
N GLU A 323 19.10 -13.97 14.41
CA GLU A 323 19.62 -13.05 13.39
C GLU A 323 19.27 -11.59 13.70
N LEU A 324 18.07 -11.34 14.23
CA LEU A 324 17.70 -10.01 14.72
C LEU A 324 18.66 -9.55 15.81
N ALA A 325 18.87 -10.38 16.85
CA ALA A 325 19.74 -10.04 17.97
C ALA A 325 21.17 -9.76 17.53
N GLN A 326 21.75 -10.59 16.64
CA GLN A 326 23.09 -10.39 16.07
C GLN A 326 23.18 -9.03 15.37
N ASN A 327 22.17 -8.66 14.55
CA ASN A 327 22.14 -7.40 13.83
C ASN A 327 21.98 -6.18 14.73
N LEU A 328 21.24 -6.30 15.84
CA LEU A 328 21.05 -5.21 16.81
C LEU A 328 22.30 -5.02 17.69
N LEU A 329 22.98 -6.10 18.05
CA LEU A 329 24.17 -6.05 18.88
C LEU A 329 25.42 -5.57 18.11
N SER A 330 25.44 -5.71 16.79
CA SER A 330 26.60 -5.29 15.96
C SER A 330 26.71 -3.78 15.76
N GLU A 331 25.75 -2.98 16.26
CA GLU A 331 25.68 -1.50 16.20
C GLU A 331 25.97 -0.88 14.82
N ASN A 332 25.82 -1.63 13.73
CA ASN A 332 26.10 -1.16 12.39
C ASN A 332 24.97 -0.25 11.88
N SER A 333 25.06 1.04 12.16
CA SER A 333 24.28 2.05 11.46
C SER A 333 24.86 2.29 10.06
N LEU A 334 24.03 2.72 9.12
CA LEU A 334 24.52 3.15 7.81
C LEU A 334 25.44 4.36 7.95
N SER A 335 26.56 4.36 7.24
CA SER A 335 27.37 5.55 7.05
C SER A 335 26.60 6.63 6.30
N GLU A 336 27.05 7.89 6.39
CA GLU A 336 26.42 8.98 5.64
C GLU A 336 26.40 8.74 4.13
N GLN A 337 27.45 8.10 3.59
CA GLN A 337 27.53 7.79 2.18
C GLN A 337 26.55 6.67 1.77
N GLU A 338 26.43 5.60 2.55
CA GLU A 338 25.46 4.52 2.32
C GLU A 338 24.03 5.05 2.41
N SER A 339 23.74 5.88 3.41
CA SER A 339 22.44 6.56 3.56
C SER A 339 22.12 7.44 2.32
N ALA A 340 23.08 8.22 1.85
CA ALA A 340 22.90 9.08 0.68
C ALA A 340 22.67 8.26 -0.60
N THR A 341 23.41 7.16 -0.78
CA THR A 341 23.26 6.24 -1.90
C THR A 341 21.87 5.57 -1.89
N GLN A 342 21.46 5.03 -0.74
CA GLN A 342 20.12 4.46 -0.56
C GLN A 342 19.02 5.47 -0.90
N LEU A 343 19.12 6.69 -0.40
CA LEU A 343 18.14 7.75 -0.68
C LEU A 343 18.09 8.13 -2.16
N ALA A 344 19.22 8.19 -2.85
CA ALA A 344 19.29 8.50 -4.27
C ALA A 344 18.58 7.41 -5.09
N GLU A 345 18.87 6.15 -4.80
CA GLU A 345 18.27 5.01 -5.49
C GLU A 345 16.75 4.92 -5.26
N VAL A 346 16.30 5.08 -4.01
CA VAL A 346 14.87 5.10 -3.69
C VAL A 346 14.17 6.26 -4.41
N ARG A 347 14.80 7.44 -4.50
CA ARG A 347 14.25 8.58 -5.24
C ARG A 347 14.10 8.31 -6.73
N GLU A 348 15.08 7.65 -7.33
CA GLU A 348 15.02 7.30 -8.75
C GLU A 348 13.94 6.25 -9.03
N LEU A 349 13.91 5.16 -8.26
CA LEU A 349 12.94 4.07 -8.41
C LEU A 349 11.48 4.55 -8.27
N PHE A 350 11.22 5.47 -7.34
CA PHE A 350 9.88 5.97 -7.02
C PHE A 350 9.63 7.40 -7.55
N SER A 351 10.34 7.78 -8.62
CA SER A 351 10.19 9.11 -9.22
C SER A 351 8.84 9.29 -9.92
N GLU A 352 8.29 10.50 -9.83
CA GLU A 352 7.10 10.89 -10.58
C GLU A 352 7.29 10.79 -12.10
N LYS A 353 8.54 10.92 -12.58
CA LYS A 353 8.90 10.86 -14.00
C LYS A 353 8.39 9.57 -14.65
N ARG A 354 8.62 8.41 -14.01
CA ARG A 354 8.17 7.12 -14.53
C ARG A 354 6.65 7.02 -14.65
N LEU A 355 5.92 7.54 -13.66
CA LEU A 355 4.47 7.63 -13.71
C LEU A 355 4.01 8.45 -14.92
N LEU A 356 4.59 9.63 -15.10
CA LEU A 356 4.21 10.55 -16.18
C LEU A 356 4.53 9.96 -17.56
N GLU A 357 5.69 9.32 -17.72
CA GLU A 357 6.08 8.62 -18.96
C GLU A 357 5.07 7.51 -19.32
N VAL A 358 4.68 6.69 -18.35
CA VAL A 358 3.72 5.61 -18.58
C VAL A 358 2.33 6.15 -18.91
N VAL A 359 1.85 7.13 -18.15
CA VAL A 359 0.54 7.75 -18.40
C VAL A 359 0.52 8.38 -19.80
N ARG A 360 1.55 9.11 -20.19
CA ARG A 360 1.67 9.70 -21.51
C ARG A 360 1.64 8.62 -22.60
N LYS A 361 2.55 7.66 -22.53
CA LYS A 361 2.68 6.57 -23.51
C LYS A 361 1.39 5.78 -23.75
N TYR A 362 0.68 5.39 -22.68
CA TYR A 362 -0.45 4.47 -22.81
C TYR A 362 -1.82 5.15 -22.86
N LEU A 363 -1.92 6.40 -22.44
CA LEU A 363 -3.19 7.10 -22.38
C LEU A 363 -3.31 8.30 -23.35
N PHE A 364 -2.18 8.86 -23.82
CA PHE A 364 -2.20 10.07 -24.65
C PHE A 364 -1.45 9.92 -25.97
N ASP A 365 -0.34 9.19 -26.02
CA ASP A 365 0.38 8.95 -27.28
C ASP A 365 -0.38 7.93 -28.12
N ASP A 366 -0.45 8.14 -29.46
CA ASP A 366 -1.09 7.23 -30.43
C ASP A 366 -0.24 6.00 -30.74
#